data_07eb75903cccd668424629229b51990c
#
_entry.id   07eb75903cccd668424629229b51990c
#
_cell.length_a   1.000
_cell.length_b   1.000
_cell.length_c   1.000
_cell.angle_alpha   90.00
_cell.angle_beta   90.00
_cell.angle_gamma   90.00
#
_symmetry.space_group_name_H-M   'P 1'
#
loop_
_entity.id
_entity.type
_entity.pdbx_description
1 polymer ?
#
loop_
_entity_poly.entity_id
_entity_poly.type
_entity_poly.pdbx_seq_one_letter_code
_entity_poly.pdbx_strand_id
1 'polypeptide(L)'
;MSTLRRPLARLDGALGRVSMYLLVTVALLVIALAAIVLAAAGQLTYPPGAIALSLVVGVASTFAGTALGGLLTRSAPHAPSSVITGLILALVLWPGYGQDLLVLAVAGLAAGVSKYVLAWRGRHVLNPAVAGLLVIGLTGFGASIWWVGSQALLPVVLITGLLVLWRTRRLLYALSFAVPALVLTIVAYLGSGLSVGEAVTFAFASSPILFLAVALVGMSVGAG
;
A
#
# COMPACT_ATOMS: atom_id res chain seq x y z
N MET A 1 -3.80 -35.92 9.01
CA MET A 1 -3.93 -34.79 8.04
C MET A 1 -5.31 -34.10 7.98
N SER A 2 -6.31 -34.54 8.76
CA SER A 2 -7.71 -34.03 8.71
C SER A 2 -8.01 -32.82 9.62
N THR A 3 -7.23 -32.56 10.64
CA THR A 3 -7.48 -31.49 11.64
C THR A 3 -7.24 -30.07 11.14
N LEU A 4 -6.31 -29.88 10.21
CA LEU A 4 -6.02 -28.57 9.62
C LEU A 4 -6.96 -28.19 8.45
N ARG A 5 -7.62 -29.16 7.81
CA ARG A 5 -8.53 -28.87 6.69
C ARG A 5 -9.81 -28.13 7.10
N ARG A 6 -10.33 -28.38 8.30
CA ARG A 6 -11.56 -27.73 8.79
C ARG A 6 -11.41 -26.23 9.07
N PRO A 7 -10.35 -25.73 9.78
CA PRO A 7 -10.17 -24.30 9.98
C PRO A 7 -9.87 -23.57 8.67
N LEU A 8 -9.10 -24.16 7.76
CA LEU A 8 -8.81 -23.57 6.44
C LEU A 8 -10.07 -23.43 5.57
N ALA A 9 -10.96 -24.43 5.57
CA ALA A 9 -12.24 -24.37 4.85
C ALA A 9 -13.19 -23.31 5.43
N ARG A 10 -13.14 -23.07 6.76
CA ARG A 10 -13.91 -21.99 7.40
C ARG A 10 -13.36 -20.60 7.03
N LEU A 11 -12.05 -20.46 6.99
CA LEU A 11 -11.40 -19.24 6.51
C LEU A 11 -11.72 -18.95 5.04
N ASP A 12 -11.63 -19.94 4.17
CA ASP A 12 -12.03 -19.83 2.76
C ASP A 12 -13.51 -19.42 2.61
N GLY A 13 -14.39 -20.02 3.41
CA GLY A 13 -15.82 -19.67 3.41
C GLY A 13 -16.11 -18.25 3.93
N ALA A 14 -15.43 -17.81 4.97
CA ALA A 14 -15.56 -16.46 5.51
C ALA A 14 -14.98 -15.40 4.56
N LEU A 15 -13.76 -15.61 4.07
CA LEU A 15 -13.11 -14.71 3.11
C LEU A 15 -13.83 -14.70 1.74
N GLY A 16 -14.47 -15.83 1.36
CA GLY A 16 -15.25 -15.95 0.12
C GLY A 16 -16.43 -14.99 0.03
N ARG A 17 -16.99 -14.59 1.18
CA ARG A 17 -18.14 -13.67 1.27
C ARG A 17 -17.76 -12.20 1.24
N VAL A 18 -16.48 -11.88 1.43
CA VAL A 18 -15.98 -10.49 1.51
C VAL A 18 -15.51 -10.05 0.12
N SER A 19 -15.92 -8.87 -0.31
CA SER A 19 -15.40 -8.29 -1.55
C SER A 19 -13.89 -7.98 -1.42
N MET A 20 -13.15 -8.10 -2.52
CA MET A 20 -11.71 -7.81 -2.53
C MET A 20 -11.41 -6.38 -2.05
N TYR A 21 -12.22 -5.42 -2.48
CA TYR A 21 -12.08 -4.02 -2.05
C TYR A 21 -12.20 -3.87 -0.52
N LEU A 22 -13.20 -4.54 0.07
CA LEU A 22 -13.39 -4.51 1.52
C LEU A 22 -12.22 -5.19 2.24
N LEU A 23 -11.76 -6.36 1.77
CA LEU A 23 -10.64 -7.07 2.37
C LEU A 23 -9.36 -6.21 2.38
N VAL A 24 -9.00 -5.62 1.23
CA VAL A 24 -7.81 -4.76 1.11
C VAL A 24 -7.96 -3.51 1.97
N THR A 25 -9.14 -2.87 1.97
CA THR A 25 -9.40 -1.70 2.82
C THR A 25 -9.23 -2.05 4.30
N VAL A 26 -9.81 -3.15 4.76
CA VAL A 26 -9.67 -3.62 6.15
C VAL A 26 -8.22 -3.94 6.49
N ALA A 27 -7.49 -4.61 5.60
CA ALA A 27 -6.06 -4.90 5.80
C ALA A 27 -5.23 -3.61 5.97
N LEU A 28 -5.45 -2.61 5.12
CA LEU A 28 -4.76 -1.32 5.22
C LEU A 28 -5.15 -0.56 6.49
N LEU A 29 -6.43 -0.59 6.89
CA LEU A 29 -6.90 0.04 8.13
C LEU A 29 -6.32 -0.66 9.37
N VAL A 30 -6.17 -1.98 9.36
CA VAL A 30 -5.51 -2.73 10.45
C VAL A 30 -4.05 -2.32 10.58
N ILE A 31 -3.32 -2.18 9.46
CA ILE A 31 -1.93 -1.68 9.47
C ILE A 31 -1.89 -0.25 10.03
N ALA A 32 -2.77 0.63 9.55
CA ALA A 32 -2.84 2.02 9.99
C ALA A 32 -3.17 2.15 11.49
N LEU A 33 -4.13 1.37 11.97
CA LEU A 33 -4.50 1.35 13.39
C LEU A 33 -3.35 0.82 14.25
N ALA A 34 -2.70 -0.27 13.84
CA ALA A 34 -1.53 -0.80 14.53
C ALA A 34 -0.41 0.25 14.58
N ALA A 35 -0.18 0.99 13.49
CA ALA A 35 0.81 2.07 13.45
C ALA A 35 0.47 3.19 14.44
N ILE A 36 -0.79 3.61 14.54
CA ILE A 36 -1.23 4.62 15.51
C ILE A 36 -1.01 4.14 16.95
N VAL A 37 -1.38 2.88 17.24
CA VAL A 37 -1.21 2.29 18.58
C VAL A 37 0.27 2.17 18.95
N LEU A 38 1.12 1.69 18.04
CA LEU A 38 2.56 1.57 18.26
C LEU A 38 3.23 2.94 18.39
N ALA A 39 2.78 3.95 17.65
CA ALA A 39 3.24 5.33 17.79
C ALA A 39 2.83 5.91 19.17
N ALA A 40 1.61 5.67 19.61
CA ALA A 40 1.15 6.08 20.94
C ALA A 40 1.91 5.38 22.07
N ALA A 41 2.37 4.15 21.85
CA ALA A 41 3.23 3.40 22.76
C ALA A 41 4.73 3.79 22.68
N GLY A 42 5.10 4.78 21.87
CA GLY A 42 6.49 5.24 21.70
C GLY A 42 7.39 4.30 20.92
N GLN A 43 6.83 3.32 20.22
CA GLN A 43 7.60 2.35 19.42
C GLN A 43 7.85 2.83 17.98
N LEU A 44 7.21 3.91 17.56
CA LEU A 44 7.45 4.59 16.28
C LEU A 44 7.81 6.05 16.54
N THR A 45 8.67 6.60 15.69
CA THR A 45 9.13 7.99 15.81
C THR A 45 8.09 9.03 15.37
N TYR A 46 7.01 8.58 14.73
CA TYR A 46 5.97 9.46 14.18
C TYR A 46 4.87 9.75 15.21
N PRO A 47 4.39 11.01 15.32
CA PRO A 47 3.27 11.33 16.20
C PRO A 47 1.99 10.59 15.76
N PRO A 48 1.23 9.98 16.69
CA PRO A 48 -0.03 9.28 16.34
C PRO A 48 -1.03 10.16 15.61
N GLY A 49 -1.11 11.45 16.00
CA GLY A 49 -1.98 12.44 15.36
C GLY A 49 -1.57 12.74 13.91
N ALA A 50 -0.27 12.77 13.59
CA ALA A 50 0.21 12.96 12.23
C ALA A 50 -0.17 11.78 11.34
N ILE A 51 -0.04 10.53 11.85
CA ILE A 51 -0.47 9.33 11.13
C ILE A 51 -1.97 9.40 10.84
N ALA A 52 -2.80 9.68 11.87
CA ALA A 52 -4.25 9.77 11.71
C ALA A 52 -4.66 10.86 10.70
N LEU A 53 -4.03 12.03 10.78
CA LEU A 53 -4.31 13.14 9.86
C LEU A 53 -3.88 12.79 8.42
N SER A 54 -2.74 12.13 8.24
CA SER A 54 -2.29 11.66 6.93
C SER A 54 -3.26 10.67 6.29
N LEU A 55 -3.86 9.75 7.06
CA LEU A 55 -4.90 8.84 6.55
C LEU A 55 -6.11 9.61 6.03
N VAL A 56 -6.58 10.60 6.79
CA VAL A 56 -7.72 11.44 6.40
C VAL A 56 -7.41 12.25 5.13
N VAL A 57 -6.27 12.95 5.12
CA VAL A 57 -5.85 13.77 3.97
C VAL A 57 -5.61 12.91 2.72
N GLY A 58 -4.96 11.75 2.86
CA GLY A 58 -4.71 10.84 1.74
C GLY A 58 -6.00 10.34 1.10
N VAL A 59 -6.97 9.92 1.91
CA VAL A 59 -8.28 9.47 1.40
C VAL A 59 -9.07 10.63 0.80
N ALA A 60 -9.15 11.77 1.48
CA ALA A 60 -9.91 12.93 1.01
C ALA A 60 -9.37 13.50 -0.29
N SER A 61 -8.05 13.68 -0.39
CA SER A 61 -7.41 14.21 -1.61
C SER A 61 -7.54 13.25 -2.80
N THR A 62 -7.38 11.93 -2.57
CA THR A 62 -7.57 10.95 -3.63
C THR A 62 -9.04 10.90 -4.09
N PHE A 63 -9.98 11.04 -3.17
CA PHE A 63 -11.40 11.12 -3.51
C PHE A 63 -11.71 12.38 -4.32
N ALA A 64 -11.19 13.55 -3.91
CA ALA A 64 -11.32 14.80 -4.65
C ALA A 64 -10.72 14.71 -6.06
N GLY A 65 -9.52 14.13 -6.20
CA GLY A 65 -8.90 13.87 -7.50
C GLY A 65 -9.71 12.91 -8.37
N THR A 66 -10.31 11.87 -7.78
CA THR A 66 -11.20 10.94 -8.49
C THR A 66 -12.48 11.63 -8.95
N ALA A 67 -13.07 12.49 -8.13
CA ALA A 67 -14.25 13.28 -8.49
C ALA A 67 -13.91 14.25 -9.64
N LEU A 68 -12.78 14.95 -9.54
CA LEU A 68 -12.29 15.86 -10.60
C LEU A 68 -12.06 15.11 -11.93
N GLY A 69 -11.36 13.98 -11.90
CA GLY A 69 -11.12 13.15 -13.07
C GLY A 69 -12.42 12.62 -13.68
N GLY A 70 -13.38 12.22 -12.85
CA GLY A 70 -14.72 11.80 -13.28
C GLY A 70 -15.49 12.92 -13.97
N LEU A 71 -15.42 14.15 -13.42
CA LEU A 71 -16.03 15.35 -14.05
C LEU A 71 -15.40 15.65 -15.41
N LEU A 72 -14.07 15.62 -15.51
CA LEU A 72 -13.35 15.89 -16.77
C LEU A 72 -13.68 14.87 -17.87
N THR A 73 -13.90 13.61 -17.50
CA THR A 73 -14.14 12.52 -18.45
C THR A 73 -15.62 12.11 -18.55
N ARG A 74 -16.49 12.78 -17.81
CA ARG A 74 -17.93 12.45 -17.70
C ARG A 74 -18.19 11.02 -17.26
N SER A 75 -17.35 10.50 -16.40
CA SER A 75 -17.41 9.13 -15.87
C SER A 75 -17.79 9.14 -14.39
N ALA A 76 -18.51 8.13 -13.92
CA ALA A 76 -18.88 8.01 -12.52
C ALA A 76 -17.63 7.73 -11.63
N PRO A 77 -17.46 8.44 -10.51
CA PRO A 77 -16.33 8.21 -9.61
C PRO A 77 -16.49 6.88 -8.87
N HIS A 78 -15.41 6.10 -8.82
CA HIS A 78 -15.38 4.80 -8.11
C HIS A 78 -14.81 4.96 -6.70
N ALA A 79 -15.69 5.18 -5.71
CA ALA A 79 -15.34 5.50 -4.33
C ALA A 79 -14.43 4.44 -3.62
N PRO A 80 -14.70 3.11 -3.69
CA PRO A 80 -13.88 2.12 -2.98
C PRO A 80 -12.41 2.13 -3.40
N SER A 81 -12.15 2.30 -4.69
CA SER A 81 -10.78 2.40 -5.21
C SER A 81 -10.05 3.65 -4.72
N SER A 82 -10.78 4.75 -4.43
CA SER A 82 -10.17 5.99 -3.92
C SER A 82 -9.72 5.85 -2.48
N VAL A 83 -10.51 5.17 -1.66
CA VAL A 83 -10.13 4.88 -0.27
C VAL A 83 -8.84 4.07 -0.21
N ILE A 84 -8.77 2.96 -0.97
CA ILE A 84 -7.57 2.11 -1.01
C ILE A 84 -6.35 2.90 -1.48
N THR A 85 -6.47 3.67 -2.56
CA THR A 85 -5.37 4.48 -3.09
C THR A 85 -4.90 5.52 -2.08
N GLY A 86 -5.81 6.22 -1.41
CA GLY A 86 -5.49 7.20 -0.38
C GLY A 86 -4.80 6.59 0.85
N LEU A 87 -5.27 5.43 1.31
CA LEU A 87 -4.63 4.69 2.39
C LEU A 87 -3.21 4.24 2.02
N ILE A 88 -3.01 3.72 0.80
CA ILE A 88 -1.67 3.32 0.32
C ILE A 88 -0.74 4.53 0.31
N LEU A 89 -1.17 5.68 -0.23
CA LEU A 89 -0.35 6.89 -0.27
C LEU A 89 0.02 7.37 1.14
N ALA A 90 -0.93 7.37 2.08
CA ALA A 90 -0.67 7.74 3.46
C ALA A 90 0.31 6.80 4.18
N LEU A 91 0.33 5.51 3.82
CA LEU A 91 1.26 4.51 4.36
C LEU A 91 2.64 4.53 3.69
N VAL A 92 2.78 5.18 2.54
CA VAL A 92 4.04 5.26 1.77
C VAL A 92 4.72 6.62 1.90
N LEU A 93 3.95 7.70 2.06
CA LEU A 93 4.47 9.05 2.22
C LEU A 93 4.66 9.38 3.70
N TRP A 94 5.63 10.25 3.99
CA TRP A 94 5.98 10.65 5.35
C TRP A 94 4.77 11.17 6.14
N PRO A 95 4.46 10.57 7.30
CA PRO A 95 3.35 11.04 8.13
C PRO A 95 3.81 12.24 8.98
N GLY A 96 3.59 13.44 8.49
CA GLY A 96 3.96 14.69 9.13
C GLY A 96 2.84 15.71 9.13
N TYR A 97 3.21 16.97 9.33
CA TYR A 97 2.33 18.12 9.31
C TYR A 97 2.78 19.13 8.25
N GLY A 98 1.95 20.12 7.96
CA GLY A 98 2.32 21.21 7.05
C GLY A 98 2.67 20.72 5.65
N GLN A 99 3.93 20.83 5.26
CA GLN A 99 4.40 20.48 3.91
C GLN A 99 4.20 18.99 3.59
N ASP A 100 4.36 18.08 4.55
CA ASP A 100 4.17 16.65 4.32
C ASP A 100 2.73 16.32 3.94
N LEU A 101 1.76 16.98 4.59
CA LEU A 101 0.35 16.86 4.24
C LEU A 101 0.05 17.44 2.85
N LEU A 102 0.73 18.51 2.46
CA LEU A 102 0.59 19.10 1.13
C LEU A 102 1.13 18.16 0.06
N VAL A 103 2.31 17.54 0.29
CA VAL A 103 2.86 16.51 -0.59
C VAL A 103 1.89 15.35 -0.77
N LEU A 104 1.33 14.85 0.34
CA LEU A 104 0.32 13.78 0.32
C LEU A 104 -0.96 14.20 -0.43
N ALA A 105 -1.43 15.43 -0.21
CA ALA A 105 -2.61 15.95 -0.89
C ALA A 105 -2.40 16.05 -2.41
N VAL A 106 -1.26 16.55 -2.85
CA VAL A 106 -0.90 16.62 -4.28
C VAL A 106 -0.79 15.22 -4.88
N ALA A 107 -0.12 14.29 -4.20
CA ALA A 107 -0.03 12.90 -4.62
C ALA A 107 -1.42 12.25 -4.74
N GLY A 108 -2.30 12.48 -3.76
CA GLY A 108 -3.66 11.96 -3.75
C GLY A 108 -4.53 12.51 -4.89
N LEU A 109 -4.47 13.83 -5.12
CA LEU A 109 -5.15 14.47 -6.26
C LEU A 109 -4.67 13.90 -7.59
N ALA A 110 -3.34 13.84 -7.80
CA ALA A 110 -2.74 13.29 -9.01
C ALA A 110 -3.13 11.81 -9.21
N ALA A 111 -3.09 11.00 -8.15
CA ALA A 111 -3.51 9.61 -8.18
C ALA A 111 -4.99 9.46 -8.54
N GLY A 112 -5.86 10.30 -8.00
CA GLY A 112 -7.29 10.29 -8.30
C GLY A 112 -7.57 10.63 -9.76
N VAL A 113 -6.96 11.69 -10.28
CA VAL A 113 -7.11 12.14 -11.68
C VAL A 113 -6.54 11.10 -12.65
N SER A 114 -5.40 10.48 -12.31
CA SER A 114 -4.72 9.50 -13.17
C SER A 114 -5.61 8.31 -13.55
N LYS A 115 -6.58 7.95 -12.70
CA LYS A 115 -7.53 6.85 -12.96
C LYS A 115 -8.33 7.05 -14.26
N TYR A 116 -8.49 8.30 -14.68
CA TYR A 116 -9.28 8.66 -15.85
C TYR A 116 -8.40 9.11 -17.03
N VAL A 117 -7.40 9.94 -16.74
CA VAL A 117 -6.49 10.47 -17.75
C VAL A 117 -5.53 9.40 -18.29
N LEU A 118 -5.04 8.50 -17.40
CA LEU A 118 -4.15 7.41 -17.77
C LEU A 118 -4.89 6.07 -17.92
N ALA A 119 -6.14 6.12 -18.43
CA ALA A 119 -6.93 4.94 -18.74
C ALA A 119 -6.91 4.65 -20.24
N TRP A 120 -6.66 3.38 -20.61
CA TRP A 120 -6.72 2.89 -21.97
C TRP A 120 -7.75 1.77 -22.07
N ARG A 121 -8.74 1.91 -22.95
CA ARG A 121 -9.81 0.91 -23.13
C ARG A 121 -10.53 0.51 -21.84
N GLY A 122 -10.78 1.49 -20.95
CA GLY A 122 -11.44 1.25 -19.66
C GLY A 122 -10.57 0.60 -18.57
N ARG A 123 -9.25 0.44 -18.79
CA ARG A 123 -8.30 -0.09 -17.83
C ARG A 123 -7.24 0.94 -17.47
N HIS A 124 -6.86 1.00 -16.21
CA HIS A 124 -5.75 1.85 -15.77
C HIS A 124 -4.43 1.32 -16.33
N VAL A 125 -3.68 2.18 -17.03
CA VAL A 125 -2.34 1.83 -17.56
C VAL A 125 -1.32 1.77 -16.43
N LEU A 126 -1.44 2.68 -15.45
CA LEU A 126 -0.62 2.72 -14.25
C LEU A 126 -1.49 2.55 -13.01
N ASN A 127 -0.90 1.95 -11.99
CA ASN A 127 -1.47 1.99 -10.65
C ASN A 127 -1.63 3.44 -10.19
N PRO A 128 -2.84 3.87 -9.77
CA PRO A 128 -3.08 5.26 -9.38
C PRO A 128 -2.15 5.76 -8.26
N ALA A 129 -1.85 4.94 -7.24
CA ALA A 129 -0.92 5.32 -6.19
C ALA A 129 0.49 5.57 -6.77
N VAL A 130 0.97 4.70 -7.67
CA VAL A 130 2.26 4.88 -8.34
C VAL A 130 2.25 6.14 -9.19
N ALA A 131 1.16 6.45 -9.89
CA ALA A 131 1.04 7.69 -10.67
C ALA A 131 1.15 8.93 -9.77
N GLY A 132 0.51 8.94 -8.60
CA GLY A 132 0.66 10.01 -7.61
C GLY A 132 2.10 10.16 -7.10
N LEU A 133 2.76 9.04 -6.76
CA LEU A 133 4.16 9.03 -6.32
C LEU A 133 5.11 9.51 -7.43
N LEU A 134 4.87 9.16 -8.68
CA LEU A 134 5.66 9.64 -9.81
C LEU A 134 5.55 11.15 -9.98
N VAL A 135 4.36 11.73 -9.84
CA VAL A 135 4.18 13.18 -9.95
C VAL A 135 5.03 13.91 -8.90
N ILE A 136 4.97 13.52 -7.64
CA ILE A 136 5.76 14.18 -6.59
C ILE A 136 7.26 13.93 -6.75
N GLY A 137 7.67 12.73 -7.18
CA GLY A 137 9.09 12.39 -7.40
C GLY A 137 9.69 13.13 -8.59
N LEU A 138 9.00 13.17 -9.74
CA LEU A 138 9.47 13.84 -10.95
C LEU A 138 9.50 15.37 -10.83
N THR A 139 8.59 15.95 -10.04
CA THR A 139 8.55 17.39 -9.77
C THR A 139 9.52 17.80 -8.67
N GLY A 140 10.15 16.86 -7.96
CA GLY A 140 11.00 17.17 -6.81
C GLY A 140 10.21 17.72 -5.60
N PHE A 141 8.88 17.64 -5.64
CA PHE A 141 8.01 18.18 -4.59
C PHE A 141 8.04 17.35 -3.30
N GLY A 142 8.40 16.09 -3.40
CA GLY A 142 8.54 15.19 -2.26
C GLY A 142 9.14 13.83 -2.66
N ALA A 143 9.46 13.02 -1.65
CA ALA A 143 9.97 11.66 -1.82
C ALA A 143 9.06 10.66 -1.12
N SER A 144 8.95 9.47 -1.68
CA SER A 144 8.30 8.34 -1.02
C SER A 144 9.26 7.74 0.01
N ILE A 145 8.79 7.57 1.23
CA ILE A 145 9.52 6.89 2.30
C ILE A 145 8.61 5.81 2.85
N TRP A 146 9.01 4.57 2.66
CA TRP A 146 8.27 3.42 3.19
C TRP A 146 8.39 3.35 4.73
N TRP A 147 7.71 4.26 5.44
CA TRP A 147 7.80 4.37 6.89
C TRP A 147 7.13 3.19 7.64
N VAL A 148 6.17 2.52 6.98
CA VAL A 148 5.51 1.32 7.52
C VAL A 148 6.45 0.11 7.53
N GLY A 149 7.54 0.15 6.77
CA GLY A 149 8.64 -0.82 6.83
C GLY A 149 9.46 -0.69 8.10
N SER A 150 8.86 -1.04 9.24
CA SER A 150 9.53 -1.10 10.54
C SER A 150 9.43 -2.50 11.14
N GLN A 151 10.39 -2.90 11.95
CA GLN A 151 10.37 -4.20 12.63
C GLN A 151 9.10 -4.37 13.48
N ALA A 152 8.62 -3.28 14.10
CA ALA A 152 7.41 -3.30 14.93
C ALA A 152 6.13 -3.58 14.13
N LEU A 153 6.02 -3.08 12.89
CA LEU A 153 4.85 -3.28 12.02
C LEU A 153 4.96 -4.52 11.14
N LEU A 154 6.15 -5.09 10.96
CA LEU A 154 6.37 -6.24 10.09
C LEU A 154 5.41 -7.41 10.33
N PRO A 155 5.11 -7.85 11.57
CA PRO A 155 4.17 -8.94 11.81
C PRO A 155 2.76 -8.62 11.27
N VAL A 156 2.29 -7.39 11.48
CA VAL A 156 0.95 -6.95 11.05
C VAL A 156 0.88 -6.89 9.52
N VAL A 157 1.91 -6.34 8.87
CA VAL A 157 2.02 -6.28 7.42
C VAL A 157 2.06 -7.67 6.81
N LEU A 158 2.83 -8.60 7.40
CA LEU A 158 2.89 -9.98 6.91
C LEU A 158 1.56 -10.73 7.06
N ILE A 159 0.92 -10.63 8.23
CA ILE A 159 -0.36 -11.33 8.47
C ILE A 159 -1.44 -10.80 7.52
N THR A 160 -1.61 -9.48 7.43
CA THR A 160 -2.61 -8.87 6.55
C THR A 160 -2.30 -9.13 5.09
N GLY A 161 -1.03 -9.08 4.70
CA GLY A 161 -0.55 -9.40 3.37
C GLY A 161 -0.83 -10.86 2.97
N LEU A 162 -0.50 -11.81 3.85
CA LEU A 162 -0.77 -13.23 3.61
C LEU A 162 -2.27 -13.51 3.48
N LEU A 163 -3.13 -12.85 4.26
CA LEU A 163 -4.58 -12.98 4.13
C LEU A 163 -5.09 -12.52 2.75
N VAL A 164 -4.57 -11.39 2.25
CA VAL A 164 -4.89 -10.90 0.92
C VAL A 164 -4.39 -11.86 -0.17
N LEU A 165 -3.16 -12.35 -0.06
CA LEU A 165 -2.57 -13.31 -1.00
C LEU A 165 -3.31 -14.65 -1.00
N TRP A 166 -3.71 -15.13 0.18
CA TRP A 166 -4.51 -16.33 0.32
C TRP A 166 -5.85 -16.21 -0.41
N ARG A 167 -6.54 -15.10 -0.20
CA ARG A 167 -7.84 -14.82 -0.84
C ARG A 167 -7.74 -14.69 -2.35
N THR A 168 -6.68 -14.06 -2.86
CA THR A 168 -6.47 -13.87 -4.30
C THR A 168 -5.98 -15.12 -5.01
N ARG A 169 -5.47 -16.12 -4.27
CA ARG A 169 -4.81 -17.33 -4.81
C ARG A 169 -3.65 -17.00 -5.76
N ARG A 170 -2.99 -15.85 -5.58
CA ARG A 170 -1.90 -15.36 -6.44
C ARG A 170 -0.54 -15.34 -5.73
N LEU A 171 -0.34 -16.25 -4.78
CA LEU A 171 0.90 -16.34 -4.03
C LEU A 171 2.12 -16.47 -4.96
N LEU A 172 2.04 -17.27 -6.02
CA LEU A 172 3.13 -17.45 -6.98
C LEU A 172 3.50 -16.15 -7.69
N TYR A 173 2.51 -15.30 -8.06
CA TYR A 173 2.79 -13.99 -8.65
C TYR A 173 3.48 -13.05 -7.66
N ALA A 174 3.05 -13.04 -6.39
CA ALA A 174 3.71 -12.25 -5.37
C ALA A 174 5.15 -12.73 -5.13
N LEU A 175 5.39 -14.03 -5.08
CA LEU A 175 6.72 -14.62 -4.91
C LEU A 175 7.62 -14.38 -6.13
N SER A 176 7.10 -14.45 -7.35
CA SER A 176 7.87 -14.17 -8.57
C SER A 176 8.39 -12.72 -8.64
N PHE A 177 7.74 -11.79 -7.96
CA PHE A 177 8.23 -10.43 -7.78
C PHE A 177 9.11 -10.30 -6.53
N ALA A 178 8.62 -10.78 -5.37
CA ALA A 178 9.29 -10.56 -4.09
C ALA A 178 10.66 -11.22 -4.01
N VAL A 179 10.80 -12.46 -4.50
CA VAL A 179 12.07 -13.20 -4.40
C VAL A 179 13.20 -12.52 -5.19
N PRO A 180 13.05 -12.21 -6.50
CA PRO A 180 14.09 -11.47 -7.22
C PRO A 180 14.38 -10.10 -6.63
N ALA A 181 13.34 -9.36 -6.23
CA ALA A 181 13.51 -8.04 -5.63
C ALA A 181 14.27 -8.09 -4.31
N LEU A 182 13.98 -9.04 -3.42
CA LEU A 182 14.73 -9.26 -2.18
C LEU A 182 16.19 -9.63 -2.46
N VAL A 183 16.42 -10.56 -3.38
CA VAL A 183 17.79 -10.97 -3.74
C VAL A 183 18.58 -9.78 -4.27
N LEU A 184 18.04 -9.01 -5.22
CA LEU A 184 18.71 -7.84 -5.77
C LEU A 184 18.96 -6.78 -4.70
N THR A 185 18.02 -6.56 -3.79
CA THR A 185 18.18 -5.60 -2.68
C THR A 185 19.27 -6.05 -1.71
N ILE A 186 19.30 -7.32 -1.33
CA ILE A 186 20.37 -7.88 -0.47
C ILE A 186 21.72 -7.72 -1.16
N VAL A 187 21.84 -8.08 -2.45
CA VAL A 187 23.10 -7.94 -3.21
C VAL A 187 23.54 -6.48 -3.27
N ALA A 188 22.61 -5.55 -3.51
CA ALA A 188 22.92 -4.12 -3.52
C ALA A 188 23.44 -3.61 -2.16
N TYR A 189 22.82 -4.04 -1.05
CA TYR A 189 23.27 -3.68 0.29
C TYR A 189 24.63 -4.30 0.64
N LEU A 190 24.88 -5.54 0.25
CA LEU A 190 26.21 -6.16 0.40
C LEU A 190 27.28 -5.41 -0.40
N GLY A 191 26.95 -4.97 -1.62
CA GLY A 191 27.82 -4.15 -2.45
C GLY A 191 28.10 -2.76 -1.88
N SER A 192 27.22 -2.23 -1.01
CA SER A 192 27.44 -0.99 -0.28
C SER A 192 28.24 -1.15 1.04
N GLY A 193 28.68 -2.37 1.35
CA GLY A 193 29.54 -2.66 2.51
C GLY A 193 28.80 -3.06 3.78
N LEU A 194 27.47 -3.30 3.73
CA LEU A 194 26.76 -3.82 4.89
C LEU A 194 27.09 -5.30 5.14
N SER A 195 27.03 -5.72 6.39
CA SER A 195 27.12 -7.14 6.74
C SER A 195 25.89 -7.91 6.23
N VAL A 196 26.04 -9.24 6.08
CA VAL A 196 24.94 -10.11 5.61
C VAL A 196 23.69 -9.97 6.50
N GLY A 197 23.88 -9.91 7.84
CA GLY A 197 22.77 -9.75 8.79
C GLY A 197 22.02 -8.42 8.61
N GLU A 198 22.74 -7.32 8.46
CA GLU A 198 22.15 -6.00 8.21
C GLU A 198 21.43 -5.95 6.85
N ALA A 199 22.08 -6.44 5.79
CA ALA A 199 21.50 -6.47 4.45
C ALA A 199 20.18 -7.25 4.41
N VAL A 200 20.12 -8.42 5.05
CA VAL A 200 18.90 -9.23 5.18
C VAL A 200 17.84 -8.49 6.00
N THR A 201 18.23 -7.94 7.16
CA THR A 201 17.29 -7.21 8.03
C THR A 201 16.67 -6.01 7.28
N PHE A 202 17.49 -5.20 6.60
CA PHE A 202 16.99 -4.07 5.81
C PHE A 202 16.11 -4.51 4.64
N ALA A 203 16.48 -5.56 3.93
CA ALA A 203 15.69 -6.06 2.82
C ALA A 203 14.30 -6.55 3.25
N PHE A 204 14.18 -7.22 4.39
CA PHE A 204 12.90 -7.75 4.87
C PHE A 204 12.08 -6.73 5.69
N ALA A 205 12.72 -5.97 6.56
CA ALA A 205 12.02 -5.10 7.51
C ALA A 205 11.80 -3.67 7.00
N SER A 206 12.76 -3.11 6.23
CA SER A 206 12.73 -1.70 5.84
C SER A 206 12.42 -1.47 4.37
N SER A 207 12.44 -2.53 3.53
CA SER A 207 12.10 -2.36 2.12
C SER A 207 10.60 -2.57 1.86
N PRO A 208 10.00 -1.85 0.90
CA PRO A 208 8.60 -1.98 0.55
C PRO A 208 8.27 -3.27 -0.23
N ILE A 209 9.24 -4.15 -0.48
CA ILE A 209 9.13 -5.29 -1.41
C ILE A 209 7.97 -6.21 -1.02
N LEU A 210 7.86 -6.59 0.26
CA LEU A 210 6.82 -7.48 0.73
C LEU A 210 5.43 -6.85 0.61
N PHE A 211 5.30 -5.56 0.92
CA PHE A 211 4.05 -4.83 0.74
C PHE A 211 3.71 -4.63 -0.73
N LEU A 212 4.68 -4.24 -1.56
CA LEU A 212 4.47 -4.08 -2.99
C LEU A 212 4.07 -5.38 -3.65
N ALA A 213 4.66 -6.51 -3.26
CA ALA A 213 4.26 -7.83 -3.74
C ALA A 213 2.78 -8.11 -3.48
N VAL A 214 2.28 -7.76 -2.29
CA VAL A 214 0.87 -7.90 -1.92
C VAL A 214 0.00 -6.88 -2.65
N ALA A 215 0.41 -5.61 -2.67
CA ALA A 215 -0.34 -4.52 -3.28
C ALA A 215 -0.49 -4.69 -4.80
N LEU A 216 0.59 -5.10 -5.50
CA LEU A 216 0.56 -5.37 -6.94
C LEU A 216 -0.41 -6.50 -7.29
N VAL A 217 -0.44 -7.55 -6.48
CA VAL A 217 -1.37 -8.67 -6.66
C VAL A 217 -2.81 -8.24 -6.39
N GLY A 218 -3.05 -7.48 -5.33
CA GLY A 218 -4.40 -6.98 -4.99
C GLY A 218 -5.01 -6.11 -6.07
N MET A 219 -4.19 -5.29 -6.74
CA MET A 219 -4.64 -4.35 -7.77
C MET A 219 -4.84 -4.98 -9.15
N SER A 220 -4.12 -6.05 -9.48
CA SER A 220 -4.33 -6.78 -10.73
C SER A 220 -5.68 -7.52 -10.80
N VAL A 221 -6.40 -7.63 -9.67
CA VAL A 221 -7.71 -8.31 -9.58
C VAL A 221 -8.87 -7.37 -9.92
N GLY A 222 -8.70 -6.06 -9.78
CA GLY A 222 -9.74 -5.07 -10.14
C GLY A 222 -9.81 -4.72 -11.62
N ALA A 223 -8.98 -5.34 -12.47
CA ALA A 223 -8.89 -5.08 -13.91
C ALA A 223 -9.54 -6.18 -14.78
N GLY A 224 -10.31 -7.10 -14.18
CA GLY A 224 -11.06 -8.16 -14.87
C GLY A 224 -12.56 -7.94 -14.78
#